data_a9ee064bb4647a2727c8b3f79904fb4d
#
_entry.id   a9ee064bb4647a2727c8b3f79904fb4d
#
_cell.length_a   1.000
_cell.length_b   1.000
_cell.length_c   1.000
_cell.angle_alpha   90.00
_cell.angle_beta   90.00
_cell.angle_gamma   90.00
#
_symmetry.space_group_name_H-M   'P 1'
#
loop_
_entity.id
_entity.type
_entity.pdbx_description
1 polymer ?
#
loop_
_entity_poly.entity_id
_entity_poly.type
_entity_poly.pdbx_seq_one_letter_code
_entity_poly.pdbx_strand_id
1 'polypeptide(L)'
;MKLNNPYAHIGALSHSAQVRQFSQPQLLLWNSALAKTLGLSEDETTKAQLASGQSHPAANALAYAGHQFGNYVPLLGDGRAHLLGAVTDPQGLSWDLQLKGSGATQFSRGGDGLCGIGPAVREFIMSEALAALKVPTTRCFSVALSGETVMRQQPSAGAIVTRVASSHIRVGSFQFLAAQQDEQGLAQLVELTITRHYPELAALNGDERLLALFSAVMDKQIELIVHWLRIGFIHGVMNTDNTLVSGETIDYGPCAMLNGFDFGRVFSSIDRTGRYAFGNQPQIASWNLARFAETLIDLFSVERDQAVAELTQVLGTFGDKFNAALKAMWLQKLGLMAEDNDAETLVDELLGVMQKEQLDYTNTFAALTDYSQQGTELPDHLVSALGDWLARWQACVAGHKEHSAALMSAANPQVIPRNHRVEEVIADFERQGHSDKLAPLLAAIRNPYCLDPEHAYLQQPPELGEDDSYQTFCGT
;
A
#
# COMPACT_ATOMS: atom_id res chain seq x y z
N MET A 1 -5.66 -13.54 24.81
CA MET A 1 -5.64 -13.90 23.37
C MET A 1 -4.44 -14.80 23.08
N LYS A 2 -4.60 -15.88 22.30
CA LYS A 2 -3.49 -16.76 21.94
C LYS A 2 -2.96 -16.35 20.57
N LEU A 3 -1.72 -15.83 20.53
CA LEU A 3 -1.00 -15.50 19.30
C LEU A 3 0.04 -16.58 19.03
N ASN A 4 0.21 -16.95 17.77
CA ASN A 4 1.27 -17.86 17.33
C ASN A 4 2.25 -17.10 16.44
N ASN A 5 3.52 -17.51 16.45
CA ASN A 5 4.53 -16.96 15.54
C ASN A 5 4.68 -17.89 14.32
N PRO A 6 4.15 -17.52 13.15
CA PRO A 6 4.23 -18.37 11.96
C PRO A 6 5.65 -18.48 11.39
N TYR A 7 6.57 -17.60 11.80
CA TYR A 7 7.95 -17.54 11.33
C TYR A 7 8.94 -18.27 12.24
N ALA A 8 8.49 -18.85 13.36
CA ALA A 8 9.35 -19.39 14.40
C ALA A 8 10.31 -20.51 13.95
N HIS A 9 9.97 -21.19 12.86
CA HIS A 9 10.74 -22.34 12.37
C HIS A 9 11.48 -22.07 11.07
N ILE A 10 11.53 -20.80 10.63
CA ILE A 10 12.15 -20.42 9.36
C ILE A 10 13.53 -19.84 9.62
N GLY A 11 14.54 -20.70 9.65
CA GLY A 11 15.94 -20.30 9.73
C GLY A 11 16.21 -19.14 10.70
N ALA A 12 17.00 -18.16 10.23
CA ALA A 12 17.32 -16.95 10.99
C ALA A 12 16.31 -15.80 10.75
N LEU A 13 15.09 -16.07 10.25
CA LEU A 13 14.14 -15.02 9.87
C LEU A 13 13.48 -14.35 11.09
N SER A 14 13.22 -15.09 12.17
CA SER A 14 12.48 -14.59 13.33
C SER A 14 13.35 -14.61 14.57
N HIS A 15 13.49 -13.46 15.22
CA HIS A 15 14.33 -13.28 16.40
C HIS A 15 13.50 -12.79 17.58
N SER A 16 13.75 -13.37 18.77
CA SER A 16 13.10 -12.89 19.98
C SER A 16 13.45 -11.43 20.25
N ALA A 17 12.43 -10.63 20.52
CA ALA A 17 12.56 -9.21 20.84
C ALA A 17 11.62 -8.87 22.01
N GLN A 18 11.94 -7.81 22.73
CA GLN A 18 11.14 -7.34 23.84
C GLN A 18 10.50 -6.00 23.49
N VAL A 19 9.17 -5.94 23.57
CA VAL A 19 8.44 -4.69 23.46
C VAL A 19 8.84 -3.77 24.60
N ARG A 20 9.18 -2.52 24.30
CA ARG A 20 9.48 -1.51 25.32
C ARG A 20 8.25 -1.28 26.20
N GLN A 21 8.45 -1.33 27.50
CA GLN A 21 7.39 -1.01 28.47
C GLN A 21 7.35 0.52 28.66
N PHE A 22 6.29 1.13 28.16
CA PHE A 22 6.02 2.55 28.27
C PHE A 22 5.30 2.83 29.60
N SER A 23 5.65 3.95 30.26
CA SER A 23 5.12 4.25 31.59
C SER A 23 3.66 4.70 31.57
N GLN A 24 3.22 5.39 30.51
CA GLN A 24 1.88 5.96 30.39
C GLN A 24 1.34 5.88 28.96
N PRO A 25 1.21 4.68 28.38
CA PRO A 25 0.63 4.55 27.05
C PRO A 25 -0.85 4.88 27.09
N GLN A 26 -1.31 5.65 26.11
CA GLN A 26 -2.71 6.05 25.97
C GLN A 26 -3.23 5.70 24.59
N LEU A 27 -4.31 4.90 24.52
CA LEU A 27 -5.00 4.62 23.29
C LEU A 27 -5.57 5.92 22.69
N LEU A 28 -5.21 6.21 21.45
CA LEU A 28 -5.63 7.41 20.73
C LEU A 28 -6.66 7.08 19.64
N LEU A 29 -6.37 6.09 18.80
CA LEU A 29 -7.24 5.64 17.72
C LEU A 29 -7.41 4.13 17.79
N TRP A 30 -8.63 3.68 17.51
CA TRP A 30 -9.01 2.27 17.49
C TRP A 30 -9.93 1.96 16.33
N ASN A 31 -9.67 0.86 15.62
CA ASN A 31 -10.44 0.43 14.47
C ASN A 31 -11.41 -0.69 14.84
N SER A 32 -12.60 -0.30 15.37
CA SER A 32 -13.63 -1.28 15.78
C SER A 32 -14.14 -2.12 14.61
N ALA A 33 -14.19 -1.58 13.39
CA ALA A 33 -14.61 -2.35 12.23
C ALA A 33 -13.63 -3.49 11.93
N LEU A 34 -12.32 -3.20 12.03
CA LEU A 34 -11.27 -4.20 11.85
C LEU A 34 -11.25 -5.20 13.01
N ALA A 35 -11.49 -4.76 14.26
CA ALA A 35 -11.63 -5.65 15.41
C ALA A 35 -12.74 -6.69 15.18
N LYS A 36 -13.89 -6.24 14.70
CA LYS A 36 -15.03 -7.11 14.37
C LYS A 36 -14.68 -8.09 13.24
N THR A 37 -14.00 -7.65 12.20
CA THR A 37 -13.56 -8.50 11.08
C THR A 37 -12.62 -9.61 11.58
N LEU A 38 -11.71 -9.28 12.48
CA LEU A 38 -10.73 -10.23 13.04
C LEU A 38 -11.31 -11.09 14.17
N GLY A 39 -12.56 -10.86 14.60
CA GLY A 39 -13.16 -11.56 15.72
C GLY A 39 -12.51 -11.26 17.07
N LEU A 40 -11.90 -10.07 17.20
CA LEU A 40 -11.20 -9.65 18.42
C LEU A 40 -12.15 -8.94 19.40
N SER A 41 -11.94 -9.21 20.70
CA SER A 41 -12.65 -8.50 21.77
C SER A 41 -12.19 -7.04 21.86
N GLU A 42 -13.10 -6.15 22.20
CA GLU A 42 -12.82 -4.73 22.43
C GLU A 42 -12.80 -4.36 23.93
N ASP A 43 -12.58 -5.35 24.82
CA ASP A 43 -12.38 -5.07 26.24
C ASP A 43 -11.06 -4.31 26.49
N GLU A 44 -11.01 -3.59 27.61
CA GLU A 44 -9.87 -2.72 27.94
C GLU A 44 -8.54 -3.47 28.02
N THR A 45 -8.56 -4.76 28.43
CA THR A 45 -7.34 -5.58 28.48
C THR A 45 -6.84 -5.87 27.08
N THR A 46 -7.70 -6.29 26.16
CA THR A 46 -7.35 -6.54 24.76
C THR A 46 -6.88 -5.27 24.08
N LYS A 47 -7.56 -4.13 24.29
CA LYS A 47 -7.13 -2.84 23.78
C LYS A 47 -5.74 -2.46 24.27
N ALA A 48 -5.46 -2.56 25.57
CA ALA A 48 -4.16 -2.25 26.13
C ALA A 48 -3.05 -3.16 25.58
N GLN A 49 -3.32 -4.46 25.47
CA GLN A 49 -2.36 -5.44 24.91
C GLN A 49 -2.02 -5.15 23.46
N LEU A 50 -3.03 -4.89 22.62
CA LEU A 50 -2.86 -4.68 21.20
C LEU A 50 -2.33 -3.29 20.87
N ALA A 51 -2.73 -2.26 21.61
CA ALA A 51 -2.35 -0.88 21.31
C ALA A 51 -0.91 -0.53 21.73
N SER A 52 -0.40 -1.13 22.81
CA SER A 52 0.91 -0.76 23.35
C SER A 52 1.84 -1.95 23.64
N GLY A 53 1.37 -3.17 23.41
CA GLY A 53 2.11 -4.37 23.76
C GLY A 53 2.25 -4.62 25.26
N GLN A 54 1.48 -3.92 26.09
CA GLN A 54 1.43 -4.22 27.52
C GLN A 54 1.05 -5.69 27.75
N SER A 55 1.76 -6.37 28.65
CA SER A 55 1.59 -7.80 28.93
C SER A 55 1.95 -8.76 27.79
N HIS A 56 2.59 -8.27 26.71
CA HIS A 56 3.25 -9.07 25.69
C HIS A 56 4.77 -8.87 25.79
N PRO A 57 5.43 -9.36 26.82
CA PRO A 57 6.88 -9.16 26.98
C PRO A 57 7.70 -9.90 25.91
N ALA A 58 7.15 -10.97 25.34
CA ALA A 58 7.79 -11.76 24.29
C ALA A 58 7.13 -11.46 22.95
N ALA A 59 7.88 -10.87 22.06
CA ALA A 59 7.54 -10.62 20.68
C ALA A 59 8.72 -11.04 19.80
N ASN A 60 8.61 -10.81 18.49
CA ASN A 60 9.68 -11.15 17.57
C ASN A 60 9.95 -9.94 16.64
N ALA A 61 11.21 -9.84 16.21
CA ALA A 61 11.60 -8.95 15.13
C ALA A 61 11.99 -9.80 13.92
N LEU A 62 11.47 -9.46 12.74
CA LEU A 62 11.78 -10.20 11.53
C LEU A 62 13.02 -9.63 10.86
N ALA A 63 13.91 -10.54 10.41
CA ALA A 63 15.04 -10.19 9.57
C ALA A 63 14.60 -10.08 8.11
N TYR A 64 15.14 -9.13 7.40
CA TYR A 64 15.05 -9.02 5.94
C TYR A 64 16.21 -8.20 5.41
N ALA A 65 16.56 -8.42 4.15
CA ALA A 65 17.44 -7.57 3.37
C ALA A 65 16.59 -6.61 2.54
N GLY A 66 17.22 -5.81 1.69
CA GLY A 66 16.46 -5.00 0.75
C GLY A 66 17.34 -4.23 -0.23
N HIS A 67 16.79 -3.95 -1.39
CA HIS A 67 17.36 -2.99 -2.32
C HIS A 67 16.70 -1.62 -2.08
N GLN A 68 17.41 -0.76 -1.37
CA GLN A 68 16.95 0.60 -1.08
C GLN A 68 17.44 1.53 -2.19
N PHE A 69 16.51 2.11 -2.95
CA PHE A 69 16.84 2.89 -4.16
C PHE A 69 17.77 2.16 -5.13
N GLY A 70 17.61 0.83 -5.24
CA GLY A 70 18.44 -0.03 -6.08
C GLY A 70 19.75 -0.50 -5.45
N ASN A 71 20.13 0.00 -4.28
CA ASN A 71 21.34 -0.42 -3.56
C ASN A 71 21.01 -1.53 -2.56
N TYR A 72 21.70 -2.66 -2.66
CA TYR A 72 21.47 -3.81 -1.80
C TYR A 72 22.03 -3.57 -0.39
N VAL A 73 21.18 -3.81 0.61
CA VAL A 73 21.52 -3.79 2.03
C VAL A 73 21.22 -5.18 2.60
N PRO A 74 22.24 -5.96 3.01
CA PRO A 74 22.07 -7.37 3.35
C PRO A 74 21.32 -7.61 4.67
N LEU A 75 21.22 -6.61 5.54
CA LEU A 75 20.50 -6.68 6.79
C LEU A 75 19.83 -5.35 7.14
N LEU A 76 18.52 -5.33 7.03
CA LEU A 76 17.65 -4.23 7.46
C LEU A 76 16.87 -4.64 8.72
N GLY A 77 15.91 -5.55 8.56
CA GLY A 77 15.09 -6.09 9.64
C GLY A 77 14.12 -5.08 10.28
N ASP A 78 13.31 -5.58 11.20
CA ASP A 78 12.33 -4.81 11.96
C ASP A 78 13.00 -3.97 13.05
N GLY A 79 13.67 -2.86 12.69
CA GLY A 79 14.46 -2.03 13.61
C GLY A 79 13.63 -1.24 14.64
N ARG A 80 12.31 -1.14 14.45
CA ARG A 80 11.37 -0.45 15.36
C ARG A 80 10.02 -1.14 15.43
N ALA A 81 9.95 -2.40 15.00
CA ALA A 81 8.69 -3.12 14.97
C ALA A 81 8.83 -4.48 15.67
N HIS A 82 7.73 -4.89 16.28
CA HIS A 82 7.64 -6.13 17.05
C HIS A 82 6.43 -6.93 16.59
N LEU A 83 6.65 -8.09 15.99
CA LEU A 83 5.59 -9.03 15.67
C LEU A 83 5.08 -9.65 16.97
N LEU A 84 3.83 -9.37 17.32
CA LEU A 84 3.16 -9.99 18.46
C LEU A 84 2.79 -11.45 18.17
N GLY A 85 2.53 -11.75 16.90
CA GLY A 85 2.13 -13.05 16.39
C GLY A 85 0.96 -12.92 15.40
N ALA A 86 0.35 -14.05 15.06
CA ALA A 86 -0.79 -14.09 14.16
C ALA A 86 -2.06 -14.52 14.89
N VAL A 87 -3.20 -13.96 14.47
CA VAL A 87 -4.56 -14.37 14.84
C VAL A 87 -5.22 -15.05 13.65
N THR A 88 -6.18 -15.92 13.94
CA THR A 88 -7.04 -16.50 12.91
C THR A 88 -8.41 -15.84 13.03
N ASP A 89 -8.90 -15.27 11.93
CA ASP A 89 -10.23 -14.65 11.89
C ASP A 89 -11.36 -15.70 11.87
N PRO A 90 -12.63 -15.28 11.97
CA PRO A 90 -13.78 -16.19 11.92
C PRO A 90 -13.92 -16.97 10.60
N GLN A 91 -13.25 -16.54 9.52
CA GLN A 91 -13.22 -17.21 8.22
C GLN A 91 -12.07 -18.22 8.09
N GLY A 92 -11.20 -18.30 9.11
CA GLY A 92 -10.04 -19.18 9.11
C GLY A 92 -8.78 -18.59 8.49
N LEU A 93 -8.80 -17.31 8.10
CA LEU A 93 -7.64 -16.62 7.56
C LEU A 93 -6.71 -16.15 8.67
N SER A 94 -5.40 -16.24 8.42
CA SER A 94 -4.36 -15.85 9.37
C SER A 94 -3.91 -14.41 9.11
N TRP A 95 -3.84 -13.60 10.18
CA TRP A 95 -3.44 -12.19 10.14
C TRP A 95 -2.35 -11.91 11.15
N ASP A 96 -1.24 -11.34 10.68
CA ASP A 96 -0.15 -10.90 11.55
C ASP A 96 -0.50 -9.60 12.26
N LEU A 97 -0.19 -9.54 13.56
CA LEU A 97 -0.26 -8.33 14.37
C LEU A 97 1.16 -7.87 14.71
N GLN A 98 1.51 -6.67 14.28
CA GLN A 98 2.83 -6.08 14.47
C GLN A 98 2.71 -4.69 15.11
N LEU A 99 3.49 -4.43 16.17
CA LEU A 99 3.66 -3.10 16.72
C LEU A 99 4.79 -2.37 16.00
N LYS A 100 4.59 -1.12 15.62
CA LYS A 100 5.62 -0.21 15.05
C LYS A 100 5.80 0.99 15.98
N GLY A 101 7.05 1.36 16.25
CA GLY A 101 7.38 2.39 17.22
C GLY A 101 7.41 1.89 18.66
N SER A 102 7.50 0.59 18.86
CA SER A 102 7.38 -0.09 20.15
C SER A 102 8.73 -0.39 20.83
N GLY A 103 9.77 0.28 20.41
CA GLY A 103 11.12 0.20 20.98
C GLY A 103 12.15 -0.39 20.02
N ALA A 104 13.39 -0.36 20.45
CA ALA A 104 14.51 -0.87 19.68
C ALA A 104 14.53 -2.40 19.67
N THR A 105 15.02 -2.95 18.55
CA THR A 105 15.33 -4.37 18.36
C THR A 105 16.81 -4.52 18.01
N GLN A 106 17.26 -5.74 17.81
CA GLN A 106 18.62 -5.99 17.31
C GLN A 106 18.89 -5.39 15.91
N PHE A 107 17.83 -5.05 15.16
CA PHE A 107 17.92 -4.48 13.81
C PHE A 107 17.86 -2.95 13.79
N SER A 108 17.84 -2.27 14.96
CA SER A 108 17.68 -0.80 15.04
C SER A 108 18.90 -0.01 14.57
N ARG A 109 20.05 -0.66 14.39
CA ARG A 109 21.28 -0.01 13.89
C ARG A 109 21.67 1.27 14.68
N GLY A 110 21.44 1.24 16.01
CA GLY A 110 21.65 2.40 16.90
C GLY A 110 20.47 3.39 16.96
N GLY A 111 19.38 3.14 16.24
CA GLY A 111 18.14 3.93 16.35
C GLY A 111 17.38 3.65 17.66
N ASP A 112 16.52 4.57 18.05
CA ASP A 112 15.72 4.51 19.29
C ASP A 112 14.52 3.53 19.21
N GLY A 113 14.17 3.08 18.03
CA GLY A 113 13.05 2.18 17.79
C GLY A 113 11.66 2.84 17.97
N LEU A 114 11.59 4.17 18.02
CA LEU A 114 10.36 4.90 18.27
C LEU A 114 9.73 5.47 16.98
N CYS A 115 8.47 5.84 17.06
CA CYS A 115 7.71 6.49 16.01
C CYS A 115 7.04 7.76 16.56
N GLY A 116 7.03 8.84 15.77
CA GLY A 116 6.28 10.04 16.10
C GLY A 116 4.79 9.92 15.78
N ILE A 117 3.99 10.82 16.39
CA ILE A 117 2.52 10.82 16.20
C ILE A 117 2.12 11.10 14.74
N GLY A 118 2.81 12.00 14.03
CA GLY A 118 2.50 12.34 12.64
C GLY A 118 2.53 11.11 11.72
N PRO A 119 3.66 10.38 11.60
CA PRO A 119 3.74 9.12 10.84
C PRO A 119 2.73 8.06 11.29
N ALA A 120 2.39 7.98 12.58
CA ALA A 120 1.42 7.02 13.10
C ALA A 120 -0.01 7.33 12.63
N VAL A 121 -0.42 8.60 12.72
CA VAL A 121 -1.74 9.07 12.23
C VAL A 121 -1.83 8.94 10.71
N ARG A 122 -0.75 9.25 9.98
CA ARG A 122 -0.70 9.03 8.51
C ARG A 122 -0.94 7.57 8.16
N GLU A 123 -0.25 6.64 8.82
CA GLU A 123 -0.44 5.19 8.57
C GLU A 123 -1.89 4.76 8.81
N PHE A 124 -2.55 5.28 9.85
CA PHE A 124 -3.96 5.01 10.12
C PHE A 124 -4.86 5.53 9.01
N ILE A 125 -4.73 6.79 8.61
CA ILE A 125 -5.57 7.41 7.58
C ILE A 125 -5.37 6.72 6.23
N MET A 126 -4.11 6.57 5.81
CA MET A 126 -3.79 6.04 4.47
C MET A 126 -4.17 4.58 4.32
N SER A 127 -3.93 3.73 5.33
CA SER A 127 -4.31 2.32 5.27
C SER A 127 -5.82 2.12 5.22
N GLU A 128 -6.59 2.93 5.96
CA GLU A 128 -8.06 2.89 5.92
C GLU A 128 -8.60 3.40 4.58
N ALA A 129 -8.03 4.48 4.05
CA ALA A 129 -8.41 4.99 2.74
C ALA A 129 -8.14 3.98 1.62
N LEU A 130 -6.95 3.39 1.58
CA LEU A 130 -6.59 2.39 0.56
C LEU A 130 -7.51 1.16 0.63
N ALA A 131 -7.82 0.68 1.83
CA ALA A 131 -8.76 -0.43 2.01
C ALA A 131 -10.16 -0.10 1.48
N ALA A 132 -10.68 1.10 1.78
CA ALA A 132 -11.98 1.55 1.28
C ALA A 132 -11.97 1.79 -0.23
N LEU A 133 -10.84 2.23 -0.80
CA LEU A 133 -10.59 2.35 -2.23
C LEU A 133 -10.37 1.00 -2.94
N LYS A 134 -10.52 -0.11 -2.22
CA LYS A 134 -10.34 -1.49 -2.73
C LYS A 134 -8.93 -1.76 -3.25
N VAL A 135 -7.93 -1.15 -2.64
CA VAL A 135 -6.52 -1.41 -2.90
C VAL A 135 -6.03 -2.43 -1.88
N PRO A 136 -5.39 -3.53 -2.29
CA PRO A 136 -4.74 -4.46 -1.36
C PRO A 136 -3.74 -3.72 -0.46
N THR A 137 -3.92 -3.82 0.85
CA THR A 137 -3.17 -2.99 1.78
C THR A 137 -3.14 -3.58 3.19
N THR A 138 -2.01 -3.43 3.88
CA THR A 138 -1.98 -3.64 5.33
C THR A 138 -2.90 -2.64 6.01
N ARG A 139 -3.39 -2.96 7.22
CA ARG A 139 -4.34 -2.14 7.95
C ARG A 139 -3.70 -1.60 9.22
N CYS A 140 -4.12 -0.41 9.64
CA CYS A 140 -3.80 0.10 10.96
C CYS A 140 -4.95 -0.22 11.93
N PHE A 141 -4.62 -1.01 12.96
CA PHE A 141 -5.59 -1.44 13.95
C PHE A 141 -5.81 -0.40 15.05
N SER A 142 -4.69 0.16 15.52
CA SER A 142 -4.71 1.21 16.56
C SER A 142 -3.50 2.13 16.47
N VAL A 143 -3.66 3.33 17.03
CA VAL A 143 -2.58 4.25 17.37
C VAL A 143 -2.68 4.54 18.86
N ALA A 144 -1.57 4.38 19.59
CA ALA A 144 -1.45 4.78 20.99
C ALA A 144 -0.32 5.78 21.16
N LEU A 145 -0.49 6.76 22.04
CA LEU A 145 0.63 7.56 22.53
C LEU A 145 1.52 6.69 23.42
N SER A 146 2.83 6.86 23.32
CA SER A 146 3.78 6.14 24.18
C SER A 146 3.98 6.80 25.54
N GLY A 147 3.58 8.07 25.68
CA GLY A 147 3.90 8.92 26.84
C GLY A 147 5.32 9.47 26.82
N GLU A 148 6.07 9.28 25.75
CA GLU A 148 7.44 9.75 25.57
C GLU A 148 7.54 10.80 24.45
N THR A 149 8.61 11.60 24.48
CA THR A 149 8.94 12.51 23.38
C THR A 149 9.95 11.86 22.45
N VAL A 150 9.68 11.89 21.17
CA VAL A 150 10.59 11.41 20.13
C VAL A 150 11.32 12.62 19.52
N MET A 151 12.64 12.56 19.53
CA MET A 151 13.50 13.60 18.96
C MET A 151 13.81 13.26 17.50
N ARG A 152 13.35 14.10 16.58
CA ARG A 152 13.68 14.09 15.15
C ARG A 152 14.15 15.49 14.74
N GLN A 153 13.72 16.03 13.62
CA GLN A 153 13.97 17.44 13.27
C GLN A 153 13.33 18.38 14.28
N GLN A 154 12.14 18.03 14.75
CA GLN A 154 11.41 18.69 15.85
C GLN A 154 11.01 17.64 16.89
N PRO A 155 10.90 18.01 18.19
CA PRO A 155 10.31 17.14 19.20
C PRO A 155 8.86 16.81 18.83
N SER A 156 8.48 15.55 18.92
CA SER A 156 7.13 15.06 18.63
C SER A 156 6.68 14.10 19.72
N ALA A 157 5.38 14.01 19.96
CA ALA A 157 4.83 12.97 20.82
C ALA A 157 5.12 11.59 20.22
N GLY A 158 5.62 10.68 21.04
CA GLY A 158 5.87 9.31 20.63
C GLY A 158 4.57 8.52 20.49
N ALA A 159 4.50 7.68 19.47
CA ALA A 159 3.33 6.85 19.19
C ALA A 159 3.71 5.41 18.86
N ILE A 160 2.75 4.52 19.04
CA ILE A 160 2.82 3.10 18.72
C ILE A 160 1.67 2.81 17.75
N VAL A 161 2.00 2.19 16.62
CA VAL A 161 1.03 1.73 15.63
C VAL A 161 0.88 0.23 15.74
N THR A 162 -0.35 -0.27 15.77
CA THR A 162 -0.61 -1.70 15.58
C THR A 162 -1.02 -1.96 14.16
N ARG A 163 -0.13 -2.59 13.41
CA ARG A 163 -0.33 -2.99 12.02
C ARG A 163 -0.91 -4.38 11.93
N VAL A 164 -1.84 -4.58 11.02
CA VAL A 164 -2.42 -5.88 10.63
C VAL A 164 -2.08 -6.14 9.17
N ALA A 165 -1.55 -7.31 8.87
CA ALA A 165 -1.24 -7.74 7.52
C ALA A 165 -1.63 -9.21 7.31
N SER A 166 -1.92 -9.60 6.08
CA SER A 166 -2.10 -11.02 5.76
C SER A 166 -0.80 -11.81 5.99
N SER A 167 0.35 -11.17 5.80
CA SER A 167 1.66 -11.56 6.34
C SER A 167 2.65 -10.40 6.25
N HIS A 168 3.81 -10.54 6.91
CA HIS A 168 4.95 -9.63 6.75
C HIS A 168 6.06 -10.26 5.88
N ILE A 169 5.72 -11.22 5.02
CA ILE A 169 6.66 -11.83 4.08
C ILE A 169 6.94 -10.84 2.94
N ARG A 170 8.18 -10.39 2.86
CA ARG A 170 8.66 -9.41 1.87
C ARG A 170 9.56 -10.09 0.86
N VAL A 171 9.76 -9.51 -0.30
CA VAL A 171 10.85 -9.90 -1.20
C VAL A 171 12.18 -9.87 -0.43
N GLY A 172 12.36 -8.86 0.42
CA GLY A 172 13.51 -8.74 1.32
C GLY A 172 13.71 -9.92 2.28
N SER A 173 12.66 -10.62 2.70
CA SER A 173 12.76 -11.82 3.54
C SER A 173 13.44 -12.97 2.78
N PHE A 174 13.07 -13.18 1.53
CA PHE A 174 13.71 -14.16 0.65
C PHE A 174 15.16 -13.77 0.35
N GLN A 175 15.42 -12.48 0.07
CA GLN A 175 16.76 -11.96 -0.17
C GLN A 175 17.69 -12.18 1.03
N PHE A 176 17.19 -12.04 2.25
CA PHE A 176 17.96 -12.26 3.46
C PHE A 176 18.39 -13.72 3.59
N LEU A 177 17.46 -14.67 3.43
CA LEU A 177 17.78 -16.11 3.53
C LEU A 177 18.69 -16.57 2.38
N ALA A 178 18.45 -16.08 1.16
CA ALA A 178 19.34 -16.38 0.02
C ALA A 178 20.77 -15.87 0.25
N ALA A 179 20.94 -14.67 0.79
CA ALA A 179 22.26 -14.12 1.12
C ALA A 179 22.98 -14.90 2.24
N GLN A 180 22.23 -15.56 3.11
CA GLN A 180 22.78 -16.47 4.14
C GLN A 180 23.07 -17.88 3.60
N GLN A 181 22.69 -18.16 2.34
CA GLN A 181 22.76 -19.51 1.75
C GLN A 181 21.93 -20.54 2.56
N ASP A 182 20.83 -20.07 3.17
CA ASP A 182 19.92 -20.91 3.97
C ASP A 182 18.83 -21.51 3.07
N GLU A 183 19.18 -22.52 2.29
CA GLU A 183 18.26 -23.22 1.39
C GLU A 183 17.07 -23.84 2.14
N GLN A 184 17.29 -24.37 3.35
CA GLN A 184 16.22 -24.92 4.15
C GLN A 184 15.24 -23.85 4.61
N GLY A 185 15.75 -22.71 5.08
CA GLY A 185 14.94 -21.56 5.46
C GLY A 185 14.16 -21.00 4.27
N LEU A 186 14.78 -20.91 3.09
CA LEU A 186 14.11 -20.51 1.85
C LEU A 186 12.95 -21.46 1.48
N ALA A 187 13.19 -22.78 1.52
CA ALA A 187 12.15 -23.76 1.23
C ALA A 187 10.99 -23.67 2.25
N GLN A 188 11.28 -23.47 3.53
CA GLN A 188 10.26 -23.24 4.56
C GLN A 188 9.48 -21.94 4.33
N LEU A 189 10.14 -20.87 3.86
CA LEU A 189 9.48 -19.60 3.55
C LEU A 189 8.58 -19.72 2.31
N VAL A 190 8.99 -20.49 1.29
CA VAL A 190 8.15 -20.85 0.14
C VAL A 190 6.89 -21.59 0.63
N GLU A 191 7.03 -22.61 1.48
CA GLU A 191 5.90 -23.36 2.03
C GLU A 191 4.93 -22.46 2.82
N LEU A 192 5.45 -21.61 3.69
CA LEU A 192 4.63 -20.65 4.43
C LEU A 192 3.90 -19.68 3.49
N THR A 193 4.59 -19.19 2.47
CA THR A 193 4.02 -18.26 1.47
C THR A 193 2.86 -18.91 0.72
N ILE A 194 3.06 -20.14 0.25
CA ILE A 194 2.03 -20.91 -0.46
C ILE A 194 0.85 -21.18 0.48
N THR A 195 1.11 -21.68 1.67
CA THR A 195 0.04 -22.00 2.62
C THR A 195 -0.82 -20.79 2.98
N ARG A 196 -0.22 -19.61 3.08
CA ARG A 196 -0.94 -18.39 3.49
C ARG A 196 -1.63 -17.67 2.34
N HIS A 197 -1.02 -17.62 1.17
CA HIS A 197 -1.43 -16.72 0.09
C HIS A 197 -1.83 -17.41 -1.20
N TYR A 198 -1.35 -18.65 -1.42
CA TYR A 198 -1.50 -19.36 -2.68
C TYR A 198 -1.84 -20.85 -2.45
N PRO A 199 -2.84 -21.17 -1.60
CA PRO A 199 -3.13 -22.56 -1.20
C PRO A 199 -3.48 -23.46 -2.39
N GLU A 200 -3.92 -22.91 -3.51
CA GLU A 200 -4.17 -23.63 -4.78
C GLU A 200 -2.90 -24.24 -5.36
N LEU A 201 -1.72 -23.71 -5.03
CA LEU A 201 -0.43 -24.24 -5.49
C LEU A 201 0.06 -25.43 -4.66
N ALA A 202 -0.63 -25.79 -3.58
CA ALA A 202 -0.22 -26.88 -2.69
C ALA A 202 -0.19 -28.25 -3.38
N ALA A 203 -0.95 -28.42 -4.49
CA ALA A 203 -0.97 -29.65 -5.26
C ALA A 203 0.24 -29.80 -6.22
N LEU A 204 0.96 -28.72 -6.51
CA LEU A 204 2.14 -28.71 -7.37
C LEU A 204 3.40 -29.10 -6.57
N ASN A 205 4.44 -29.57 -7.27
CA ASN A 205 5.69 -29.99 -6.66
C ASN A 205 6.90 -29.52 -7.47
N GLY A 206 8.07 -29.49 -6.81
CA GLY A 206 9.35 -29.20 -7.46
C GLY A 206 9.38 -27.86 -8.19
N ASP A 207 10.03 -27.83 -9.33
CA ASP A 207 10.30 -26.61 -10.10
C ASP A 207 9.02 -25.97 -10.66
N GLU A 208 8.02 -26.80 -11.06
CA GLU A 208 6.69 -26.32 -11.49
C GLU A 208 6.02 -25.48 -10.40
N ARG A 209 6.12 -25.90 -9.14
CA ARG A 209 5.56 -25.16 -7.99
C ARG A 209 6.26 -23.83 -7.75
N LEU A 210 7.57 -23.76 -7.93
CA LEU A 210 8.36 -22.52 -7.80
C LEU A 210 8.00 -21.53 -8.91
N LEU A 211 7.87 -21.99 -10.16
CA LEU A 211 7.45 -21.15 -11.28
C LEU A 211 6.02 -20.64 -11.10
N ALA A 212 5.11 -21.49 -10.63
CA ALA A 212 3.73 -21.10 -10.34
C ALA A 212 3.66 -20.07 -9.21
N LEU A 213 4.45 -20.23 -8.13
CA LEU A 213 4.56 -19.25 -7.06
C LEU A 213 5.06 -17.91 -7.59
N PHE A 214 6.14 -17.92 -8.38
CA PHE A 214 6.68 -16.68 -8.96
C PHE A 214 5.65 -15.97 -9.84
N SER A 215 4.93 -16.72 -10.71
CA SER A 215 3.85 -16.17 -11.53
C SER A 215 2.71 -15.60 -10.70
N ALA A 216 2.28 -16.29 -9.63
CA ALA A 216 1.18 -15.83 -8.77
C ALA A 216 1.56 -14.55 -8.00
N VAL A 217 2.78 -14.46 -7.47
CA VAL A 217 3.30 -13.23 -6.85
C VAL A 217 3.36 -12.09 -7.87
N MET A 218 3.81 -12.37 -9.09
CA MET A 218 3.84 -11.38 -10.18
C MET A 218 2.43 -10.85 -10.49
N ASP A 219 1.44 -11.72 -10.58
CA ASP A 219 0.05 -11.33 -10.86
C ASP A 219 -0.51 -10.44 -9.74
N LYS A 220 -0.19 -10.72 -8.46
CA LYS A 220 -0.56 -9.89 -7.31
C LYS A 220 0.13 -8.52 -7.33
N GLN A 221 1.38 -8.44 -7.75
CA GLN A 221 2.07 -7.16 -7.91
C GLN A 221 1.48 -6.34 -9.05
N ILE A 222 1.12 -6.96 -10.18
CA ILE A 222 0.43 -6.29 -11.28
C ILE A 222 -0.92 -5.72 -10.80
N GLU A 223 -1.73 -6.52 -10.13
CA GLU A 223 -3.01 -6.09 -9.54
C GLU A 223 -2.81 -4.86 -8.64
N LEU A 224 -1.86 -4.92 -7.72
CA LEU A 224 -1.54 -3.83 -6.79
C LEU A 224 -1.18 -2.54 -7.52
N ILE A 225 -0.25 -2.60 -8.47
CA ILE A 225 0.22 -1.40 -9.19
C ILE A 225 -0.89 -0.79 -10.05
N VAL A 226 -1.71 -1.61 -10.71
CA VAL A 226 -2.88 -1.13 -11.46
C VAL A 226 -3.87 -0.43 -10.53
N HIS A 227 -4.10 -0.93 -9.32
CA HIS A 227 -4.92 -0.26 -8.32
C HIS A 227 -4.32 1.08 -7.86
N TRP A 228 -3.00 1.17 -7.65
CA TRP A 228 -2.35 2.45 -7.33
C TRP A 228 -2.53 3.47 -8.45
N LEU A 229 -2.30 3.05 -9.70
CA LEU A 229 -2.52 3.92 -10.86
C LEU A 229 -3.98 4.34 -10.99
N ARG A 230 -4.94 3.45 -10.72
CA ARG A 230 -6.38 3.74 -10.78
C ARG A 230 -6.79 4.92 -9.89
N ILE A 231 -6.21 5.04 -8.72
CA ILE A 231 -6.59 6.05 -7.72
C ILE A 231 -5.61 7.22 -7.61
N GLY A 232 -4.54 7.25 -8.39
CA GLY A 232 -3.52 8.30 -8.32
C GLY A 232 -2.58 8.19 -7.12
N PHE A 233 -2.32 6.98 -6.61
CA PHE A 233 -1.45 6.76 -5.46
C PHE A 233 0.01 6.61 -5.89
N ILE A 234 0.90 7.30 -5.17
CA ILE A 234 2.35 7.20 -5.29
C ILE A 234 2.90 6.64 -3.99
N HIS A 235 3.54 5.47 -4.04
CA HIS A 235 4.10 4.85 -2.84
C HIS A 235 5.32 5.60 -2.30
N GLY A 236 6.17 6.08 -3.19
CA GLY A 236 7.34 6.90 -2.87
C GLY A 236 8.58 6.15 -2.39
N VAL A 237 8.48 4.88 -1.96
CA VAL A 237 9.62 4.02 -1.56
C VAL A 237 9.32 2.55 -1.88
N MET A 238 9.37 2.18 -3.15
CA MET A 238 9.14 0.81 -3.62
C MET A 238 10.43 -0.03 -3.56
N ASN A 239 11.04 -0.09 -2.39
CA ASN A 239 12.17 -0.98 -2.12
C ASN A 239 11.69 -2.44 -2.03
N THR A 240 12.59 -3.42 -2.17
CA THR A 240 12.25 -4.84 -2.01
C THR A 240 11.87 -5.21 -0.58
N ASP A 241 12.29 -4.43 0.41
CA ASP A 241 11.84 -4.52 1.81
C ASP A 241 10.45 -3.92 2.04
N ASN A 242 9.89 -3.20 1.07
CA ASN A 242 8.51 -2.69 1.06
C ASN A 242 7.62 -3.38 -0.01
N THR A 243 8.05 -4.53 -0.50
CA THR A 243 7.31 -5.35 -1.48
C THR A 243 6.86 -6.64 -0.81
N LEU A 244 5.59 -6.71 -0.40
CA LEU A 244 4.99 -7.92 0.18
C LEU A 244 4.64 -8.92 -0.91
N VAL A 245 4.95 -10.19 -0.69
CA VAL A 245 4.58 -11.27 -1.64
C VAL A 245 3.07 -11.52 -1.70
N SER A 246 2.31 -11.01 -0.73
CA SER A 246 0.85 -11.01 -0.72
C SER A 246 0.23 -10.00 -1.70
N GLY A 247 1.02 -9.05 -2.22
CA GLY A 247 0.52 -7.94 -3.04
C GLY A 247 -0.18 -6.84 -2.24
N GLU A 248 0.07 -6.72 -0.94
CA GLU A 248 -0.48 -5.63 -0.11
C GLU A 248 0.47 -4.44 -0.05
N THR A 249 -0.08 -3.23 -0.05
CA THR A 249 0.65 -1.99 0.24
C THR A 249 1.12 -2.00 1.69
N ILE A 250 2.38 -1.64 1.93
CA ILE A 250 2.95 -1.49 3.28
C ILE A 250 3.83 -0.25 3.33
N ASP A 251 3.91 0.38 4.51
CA ASP A 251 4.82 1.49 4.81
C ASP A 251 4.46 2.82 4.11
N TYR A 252 3.57 3.59 4.73
CA TYR A 252 2.93 4.78 4.18
C TYR A 252 3.67 6.09 4.46
N GLY A 253 4.93 6.02 4.90
CA GLY A 253 5.71 7.22 5.27
C GLY A 253 5.78 8.26 4.16
N PRO A 254 6.37 7.95 3.01
CA PRO A 254 6.54 8.91 1.92
C PRO A 254 5.44 8.86 0.85
N CYS A 255 4.34 8.13 1.07
CA CYS A 255 3.27 8.02 0.09
C CYS A 255 2.47 9.31 -0.04
N ALA A 256 1.88 9.51 -1.21
CA ALA A 256 1.04 10.65 -1.51
C ALA A 256 -0.01 10.32 -2.58
N MET A 257 -1.02 11.18 -2.70
CA MET A 257 -2.02 11.12 -3.77
C MET A 257 -1.73 12.18 -4.82
N LEU A 258 -1.95 11.88 -6.10
CA LEU A 258 -1.96 12.89 -7.15
C LEU A 258 -3.11 13.87 -6.93
N ASN A 259 -2.83 15.17 -7.11
CA ASN A 259 -3.82 16.18 -7.39
C ASN A 259 -3.79 16.47 -8.90
N GLY A 260 -2.98 17.41 -9.39
CA GLY A 260 -2.75 17.56 -10.83
C GLY A 260 -2.09 16.33 -11.45
N PHE A 261 -2.62 15.88 -12.60
CA PHE A 261 -2.09 14.70 -13.26
C PHE A 261 -0.70 14.93 -13.85
N ASP A 262 0.27 14.13 -13.43
CA ASP A 262 1.64 14.15 -13.94
C ASP A 262 2.30 12.77 -13.79
N PHE A 263 2.66 12.14 -14.91
CA PHE A 263 3.38 10.87 -14.90
C PHE A 263 4.74 10.95 -14.18
N GLY A 264 5.38 12.10 -14.24
CA GLY A 264 6.67 12.35 -13.60
C GLY A 264 6.60 12.73 -12.13
N ARG A 265 5.41 12.86 -11.53
CA ARG A 265 5.23 13.37 -10.18
C ARG A 265 5.92 12.52 -9.13
N VAL A 266 6.69 13.21 -8.27
CA VAL A 266 7.40 12.67 -7.10
C VAL A 266 7.11 13.56 -5.90
N PHE A 267 6.78 12.95 -4.77
CA PHE A 267 6.62 13.67 -3.50
C PHE A 267 7.68 13.31 -2.46
N SER A 268 8.30 12.14 -2.58
CA SER A 268 9.33 11.69 -1.64
C SER A 268 10.58 12.55 -1.73
N SER A 269 10.94 13.25 -0.64
CA SER A 269 12.10 14.15 -0.58
C SER A 269 13.45 13.47 -0.84
N ILE A 270 13.51 12.15 -0.66
CA ILE A 270 14.73 11.35 -0.87
C ILE A 270 14.82 10.75 -2.27
N ASP A 271 13.74 10.78 -3.06
CA ASP A 271 13.73 10.29 -4.45
C ASP A 271 14.10 11.42 -5.44
N ARG A 272 15.38 11.77 -5.46
CA ARG A 272 15.90 12.87 -6.28
C ARG A 272 15.90 12.59 -7.78
N THR A 273 15.79 11.33 -8.18
CA THR A 273 15.88 10.89 -9.59
C THR A 273 14.54 10.49 -10.18
N GLY A 274 13.47 10.55 -9.41
CA GLY A 274 12.14 10.10 -9.84
C GLY A 274 12.05 8.59 -10.04
N ARG A 275 12.88 7.81 -9.34
CA ARG A 275 12.85 6.35 -9.42
C ARG A 275 11.46 5.80 -9.15
N TYR A 276 10.76 6.36 -8.17
CA TYR A 276 9.43 5.96 -7.75
C TYR A 276 8.34 6.97 -8.16
N ALA A 277 8.59 7.74 -9.25
CA ALA A 277 7.58 8.60 -9.83
C ALA A 277 6.31 7.81 -10.19
N PHE A 278 5.16 8.48 -10.25
CA PHE A 278 3.86 7.85 -10.52
C PHE A 278 3.91 6.88 -11.72
N GLY A 279 4.42 7.33 -12.87
CA GLY A 279 4.52 6.52 -14.08
C GLY A 279 5.61 5.46 -14.07
N ASN A 280 6.57 5.51 -13.12
CA ASN A 280 7.67 4.55 -13.03
C ASN A 280 7.34 3.34 -12.15
N GLN A 281 6.24 3.36 -11.39
CA GLN A 281 5.86 2.30 -10.46
C GLN A 281 5.79 0.91 -11.11
N PRO A 282 5.26 0.73 -12.34
CA PRO A 282 5.24 -0.58 -13.02
C PRO A 282 6.64 -1.13 -13.30
N GLN A 283 7.55 -0.28 -13.77
CA GLN A 283 8.93 -0.68 -14.07
C GLN A 283 9.65 -1.13 -12.80
N ILE A 284 9.42 -0.44 -11.68
CA ILE A 284 10.03 -0.79 -10.40
C ILE A 284 9.43 -2.08 -9.84
N ALA A 285 8.13 -2.31 -10.00
CA ALA A 285 7.51 -3.60 -9.63
C ALA A 285 8.14 -4.77 -10.39
N SER A 286 8.30 -4.65 -11.72
CA SER A 286 9.00 -5.65 -12.54
C SER A 286 10.44 -5.86 -12.08
N TRP A 287 11.15 -4.79 -11.75
CA TRP A 287 12.52 -4.87 -11.22
C TRP A 287 12.57 -5.60 -9.87
N ASN A 288 11.64 -5.31 -8.94
CA ASN A 288 11.54 -5.99 -7.64
C ASN A 288 11.22 -7.48 -7.80
N LEU A 289 10.39 -7.84 -8.80
CA LEU A 289 10.09 -9.22 -9.14
C LEU A 289 11.35 -9.95 -9.67
N ALA A 290 12.18 -9.30 -10.48
CA ALA A 290 13.47 -9.88 -10.88
C ALA A 290 14.35 -10.16 -9.65
N ARG A 291 14.37 -9.26 -8.65
CA ARG A 291 15.09 -9.49 -7.38
C ARG A 291 14.49 -10.62 -6.56
N PHE A 292 13.17 -10.84 -6.65
CA PHE A 292 12.53 -12.00 -6.03
C PHE A 292 12.88 -13.30 -6.77
N ALA A 293 12.82 -13.33 -8.10
CA ALA A 293 13.18 -14.49 -8.90
C ALA A 293 14.60 -15.00 -8.59
N GLU A 294 15.57 -14.09 -8.45
CA GLU A 294 16.95 -14.43 -8.10
C GLU A 294 17.08 -15.23 -6.81
N THR A 295 16.17 -15.02 -5.84
CA THR A 295 16.20 -15.72 -4.56
C THR A 295 15.69 -17.17 -4.65
N LEU A 296 14.98 -17.51 -5.71
CA LEU A 296 14.41 -18.85 -5.91
C LEU A 296 15.34 -19.79 -6.67
N ILE A 297 16.36 -19.27 -7.38
CA ILE A 297 17.19 -20.03 -8.32
C ILE A 297 17.79 -21.29 -7.68
N ASP A 298 18.34 -21.17 -6.47
CA ASP A 298 19.05 -22.27 -5.81
C ASP A 298 18.09 -23.33 -5.19
N LEU A 299 16.77 -23.12 -5.29
CA LEU A 299 15.74 -24.10 -4.92
C LEU A 299 15.33 -25.01 -6.08
N PHE A 300 15.72 -24.69 -7.31
CA PHE A 300 15.40 -25.49 -8.48
C PHE A 300 16.23 -26.78 -8.52
N SER A 301 15.61 -27.85 -9.04
CA SER A 301 16.28 -29.14 -9.22
C SER A 301 17.11 -29.21 -10.52
N VAL A 302 16.86 -28.29 -11.45
CA VAL A 302 17.61 -28.18 -12.72
C VAL A 302 18.87 -27.33 -12.53
N GLU A 303 19.77 -27.38 -13.55
CA GLU A 303 20.96 -26.54 -13.56
C GLU A 303 20.62 -25.05 -13.49
N ARG A 304 21.50 -24.27 -12.83
CA ARG A 304 21.29 -22.84 -12.57
C ARG A 304 20.90 -22.01 -13.80
N ASP A 305 21.59 -22.23 -14.92
CA ASP A 305 21.30 -21.50 -16.17
C ASP A 305 19.89 -21.81 -16.71
N GLN A 306 19.43 -23.04 -16.52
CA GLN A 306 18.07 -23.44 -16.89
C GLN A 306 17.04 -22.79 -15.95
N ALA A 307 17.25 -22.80 -14.64
CA ALA A 307 16.38 -22.13 -13.69
C ALA A 307 16.25 -20.63 -13.99
N VAL A 308 17.36 -19.96 -14.32
CA VAL A 308 17.39 -18.57 -14.75
C VAL A 308 16.58 -18.35 -16.02
N ALA A 309 16.73 -19.24 -17.01
CA ALA A 309 15.97 -19.14 -18.27
C ALA A 309 14.47 -19.28 -18.05
N GLU A 310 14.02 -20.25 -17.24
CA GLU A 310 12.60 -20.50 -16.92
C GLU A 310 11.99 -19.33 -16.15
N LEU A 311 12.65 -18.81 -15.11
CA LEU A 311 12.21 -17.64 -14.37
C LEU A 311 12.16 -16.37 -15.24
N THR A 312 13.16 -16.21 -16.14
CA THR A 312 13.20 -15.09 -17.11
C THR A 312 12.03 -15.19 -18.10
N GLN A 313 11.68 -16.39 -18.54
CA GLN A 313 10.52 -16.59 -19.42
C GLN A 313 9.21 -16.17 -18.73
N VAL A 314 9.01 -16.55 -17.45
CA VAL A 314 7.83 -16.12 -16.69
C VAL A 314 7.83 -14.60 -16.51
N LEU A 315 8.94 -14.00 -16.08
CA LEU A 315 9.07 -12.54 -15.91
C LEU A 315 8.81 -11.79 -17.22
N GLY A 316 9.21 -12.35 -18.36
CA GLY A 316 8.99 -11.79 -19.69
C GLY A 316 7.51 -11.58 -20.03
N THR A 317 6.59 -12.27 -19.36
CA THR A 317 5.14 -12.09 -19.52
C THR A 317 4.58 -10.87 -18.76
N PHE A 318 5.37 -10.24 -17.89
CA PHE A 318 4.94 -9.11 -17.06
C PHE A 318 4.36 -7.96 -17.91
N GLY A 319 5.06 -7.56 -18.97
CA GLY A 319 4.65 -6.43 -19.81
C GLY A 319 3.27 -6.63 -20.42
N ASP A 320 3.03 -7.80 -21.03
CA ASP A 320 1.76 -8.10 -21.68
C ASP A 320 0.61 -8.19 -20.66
N LYS A 321 0.83 -8.88 -19.53
CA LYS A 321 -0.16 -8.99 -18.45
C LYS A 321 -0.47 -7.63 -17.84
N PHE A 322 0.56 -6.81 -17.58
CA PHE A 322 0.40 -5.47 -17.02
C PHE A 322 -0.38 -4.56 -17.97
N ASN A 323 0.00 -4.51 -19.25
CA ASN A 323 -0.67 -3.68 -20.25
C ASN A 323 -2.13 -4.08 -20.44
N ALA A 324 -2.43 -5.37 -20.44
CA ALA A 324 -3.81 -5.85 -20.50
C ALA A 324 -4.64 -5.40 -19.29
N ALA A 325 -4.09 -5.51 -18.08
CA ALA A 325 -4.76 -5.08 -16.84
C ALA A 325 -4.91 -3.55 -16.79
N LEU A 326 -3.88 -2.81 -17.22
CA LEU A 326 -3.88 -1.34 -17.28
C LEU A 326 -4.94 -0.84 -18.27
N LYS A 327 -5.01 -1.44 -19.46
CA LYS A 327 -6.04 -1.14 -20.47
C LYS A 327 -7.44 -1.36 -19.90
N ALA A 328 -7.69 -2.52 -19.30
CA ALA A 328 -8.99 -2.83 -18.69
C ALA A 328 -9.37 -1.79 -17.61
N MET A 329 -8.42 -1.38 -16.78
CA MET A 329 -8.62 -0.34 -15.76
C MET A 329 -9.01 1.01 -16.38
N TRP A 330 -8.32 1.47 -17.44
CA TRP A 330 -8.66 2.74 -18.10
C TRP A 330 -10.03 2.71 -18.77
N LEU A 331 -10.37 1.59 -19.43
CA LEU A 331 -11.69 1.43 -20.02
C LEU A 331 -12.79 1.52 -18.95
N GLN A 332 -12.60 0.86 -17.79
CA GLN A 332 -13.53 0.96 -16.66
C GLN A 332 -13.67 2.39 -16.16
N LYS A 333 -12.56 3.13 -16.00
CA LYS A 333 -12.58 4.53 -15.52
C LYS A 333 -13.36 5.45 -16.47
N LEU A 334 -13.39 5.15 -17.75
CA LEU A 334 -14.09 5.95 -18.77
C LEU A 334 -15.45 5.36 -19.18
N GLY A 335 -15.84 4.19 -18.63
CA GLY A 335 -17.07 3.52 -18.99
C GLY A 335 -17.10 3.05 -20.46
N LEU A 336 -15.92 2.75 -21.02
CA LEU A 336 -15.75 2.29 -22.39
C LEU A 336 -15.73 0.76 -22.45
N MET A 337 -16.20 0.21 -23.57
CA MET A 337 -16.09 -1.20 -23.89
C MET A 337 -14.85 -1.46 -24.76
N ALA A 338 -14.32 -2.68 -24.73
CA ALA A 338 -13.16 -3.04 -25.54
C ALA A 338 -13.42 -2.99 -27.05
N GLU A 339 -14.68 -3.18 -27.44
CA GLU A 339 -15.19 -3.11 -28.80
C GLU A 339 -15.62 -1.71 -29.28
N ASP A 340 -15.60 -0.71 -28.39
CA ASP A 340 -15.90 0.67 -28.78
C ASP A 340 -14.86 1.18 -29.76
N ASN A 341 -15.32 1.84 -30.82
CA ASN A 341 -14.44 2.48 -31.76
C ASN A 341 -13.60 3.55 -31.04
N ASP A 342 -12.32 3.61 -31.32
CA ASP A 342 -11.36 4.56 -30.75
C ASP A 342 -11.17 4.51 -29.23
N ALA A 343 -11.61 3.46 -28.51
CA ALA A 343 -11.54 3.38 -27.06
C ALA A 343 -10.11 3.60 -26.52
N GLU A 344 -9.09 2.98 -27.12
CA GLU A 344 -7.70 3.19 -26.73
C GLU A 344 -7.21 4.62 -27.02
N THR A 345 -7.57 5.15 -28.19
CA THR A 345 -7.23 6.53 -28.58
C THR A 345 -7.86 7.55 -27.61
N LEU A 346 -9.10 7.32 -27.18
CA LEU A 346 -9.76 8.17 -26.20
C LEU A 346 -9.05 8.16 -24.85
N VAL A 347 -8.54 7.00 -24.42
CA VAL A 347 -7.72 6.92 -23.18
C VAL A 347 -6.45 7.75 -23.32
N ASP A 348 -5.67 7.51 -24.37
CA ASP A 348 -4.35 8.17 -24.58
C ASP A 348 -4.50 9.69 -24.73
N GLU A 349 -5.49 10.13 -25.50
CA GLU A 349 -5.76 11.57 -25.67
C GLU A 349 -6.19 12.25 -24.36
N LEU A 350 -7.05 11.60 -23.56
CA LEU A 350 -7.44 12.14 -22.26
C LEU A 350 -6.22 12.32 -21.36
N LEU A 351 -5.39 11.27 -21.23
CA LEU A 351 -4.20 11.35 -20.41
C LEU A 351 -3.22 12.43 -20.90
N GLY A 352 -3.11 12.61 -22.23
CA GLY A 352 -2.33 13.68 -22.83
C GLY A 352 -2.87 15.08 -22.48
N VAL A 353 -4.18 15.27 -22.53
CA VAL A 353 -4.83 16.53 -22.12
C VAL A 353 -4.64 16.76 -20.62
N MET A 354 -4.88 15.74 -19.79
CA MET A 354 -4.73 15.85 -18.34
C MET A 354 -3.29 16.24 -17.95
N GLN A 355 -2.28 15.64 -18.60
CA GLN A 355 -0.86 15.95 -18.38
C GLN A 355 -0.54 17.40 -18.78
N LYS A 356 -1.03 17.84 -19.95
CA LYS A 356 -0.74 19.16 -20.48
C LYS A 356 -1.40 20.27 -19.67
N GLU A 357 -2.67 20.10 -19.33
CA GLU A 357 -3.48 21.10 -18.63
C GLU A 357 -3.43 20.94 -17.10
N GLN A 358 -2.66 19.97 -16.59
CA GLN A 358 -2.53 19.64 -15.16
C GLN A 358 -3.89 19.45 -14.47
N LEU A 359 -4.84 18.77 -15.16
CA LEU A 359 -6.16 18.53 -14.62
C LEU A 359 -6.09 17.68 -13.34
N ASP A 360 -6.94 18.00 -12.37
CA ASP A 360 -7.03 17.20 -11.14
C ASP A 360 -7.43 15.76 -11.46
N TYR A 361 -6.60 14.81 -11.05
CA TYR A 361 -6.77 13.41 -11.40
C TYR A 361 -8.11 12.84 -10.93
N THR A 362 -8.41 12.99 -9.65
CA THR A 362 -9.62 12.43 -9.05
C THR A 362 -10.87 13.16 -9.53
N ASN A 363 -10.85 14.50 -9.50
CA ASN A 363 -12.04 15.29 -9.81
C ASN A 363 -12.43 15.21 -11.30
N THR A 364 -11.47 15.04 -12.22
CA THR A 364 -11.77 14.81 -13.64
C THR A 364 -12.60 13.56 -13.84
N PHE A 365 -12.15 12.42 -13.27
CA PHE A 365 -12.90 11.17 -13.39
C PHE A 365 -14.20 11.16 -12.57
N ALA A 366 -14.25 11.85 -11.43
CA ALA A 366 -15.47 12.01 -10.65
C ALA A 366 -16.52 12.78 -11.43
N ALA A 367 -16.15 13.92 -12.05
CA ALA A 367 -17.06 14.73 -12.86
C ALA A 367 -17.61 13.98 -14.09
N LEU A 368 -16.73 13.24 -14.80
CA LEU A 368 -17.16 12.38 -15.92
C LEU A 368 -18.13 11.27 -15.45
N THR A 369 -17.91 10.74 -14.24
CA THR A 369 -18.80 9.73 -13.64
C THR A 369 -20.17 10.32 -13.32
N ASP A 370 -20.21 11.49 -12.68
CA ASP A 370 -21.47 12.19 -12.33
C ASP A 370 -22.25 12.58 -13.59
N TYR A 371 -21.56 13.04 -14.63
CA TYR A 371 -22.18 13.27 -15.94
C TYR A 371 -22.82 11.98 -16.50
N SER A 372 -22.10 10.87 -16.48
CA SER A 372 -22.61 9.60 -17.01
C SER A 372 -23.79 9.05 -16.21
N GLN A 373 -23.78 9.20 -14.88
CA GLN A 373 -24.83 8.69 -14.01
C GLN A 373 -26.08 9.57 -13.99
N GLN A 374 -25.89 10.86 -13.75
CA GLN A 374 -26.94 11.78 -13.37
C GLN A 374 -27.21 12.85 -14.45
N GLY A 375 -26.34 12.95 -15.46
CA GLY A 375 -26.39 14.04 -16.45
C GLY A 375 -25.98 15.38 -15.85
N THR A 376 -25.20 15.37 -14.75
CA THR A 376 -24.67 16.58 -14.13
C THR A 376 -23.79 17.34 -15.13
N GLU A 377 -23.98 18.65 -15.26
CA GLU A 377 -23.13 19.46 -16.13
C GLU A 377 -21.67 19.40 -15.69
N LEU A 378 -20.79 19.24 -16.68
CA LEU A 378 -19.35 19.26 -16.44
C LEU A 378 -18.88 20.69 -16.14
N PRO A 379 -17.90 20.88 -15.26
CA PRO A 379 -17.28 22.18 -15.01
C PRO A 379 -16.71 22.81 -16.29
N ASP A 380 -16.88 24.12 -16.48
CA ASP A 380 -16.48 24.86 -17.70
C ASP A 380 -15.01 24.65 -18.07
N HIS A 381 -14.12 24.58 -17.09
CA HIS A 381 -12.70 24.33 -17.32
C HIS A 381 -12.44 22.93 -17.92
N LEU A 382 -13.21 21.91 -17.53
CA LEU A 382 -13.11 20.56 -18.11
C LEU A 382 -13.68 20.55 -19.53
N VAL A 383 -14.82 21.18 -19.76
CA VAL A 383 -15.41 21.30 -21.09
C VAL A 383 -14.42 21.98 -22.05
N SER A 384 -13.80 23.07 -21.60
CA SER A 384 -12.79 23.79 -22.39
C SER A 384 -11.56 22.96 -22.70
N ALA A 385 -11.05 22.24 -21.71
CA ALA A 385 -9.82 21.42 -21.82
C ALA A 385 -10.05 20.19 -22.72
N LEU A 386 -11.22 19.54 -22.59
CA LEU A 386 -11.52 18.29 -23.30
C LEU A 386 -11.98 18.54 -24.76
N GLY A 387 -12.59 19.68 -25.07
CA GLY A 387 -12.96 20.05 -26.44
C GLY A 387 -13.71 18.96 -27.22
N ASP A 388 -13.22 18.61 -28.42
CA ASP A 388 -13.84 17.61 -29.32
C ASP A 388 -13.74 16.18 -28.75
N TRP A 389 -12.78 15.90 -27.86
CA TRP A 389 -12.67 14.61 -27.16
C TRP A 389 -13.97 14.28 -26.42
N LEU A 390 -14.57 15.28 -25.77
CA LEU A 390 -15.78 15.10 -24.97
C LEU A 390 -16.94 14.57 -25.80
N ALA A 391 -17.16 15.13 -27.02
CA ALA A 391 -18.23 14.69 -27.89
C ALA A 391 -18.04 13.24 -28.37
N ARG A 392 -16.80 12.82 -28.67
CA ARG A 392 -16.49 11.46 -29.07
C ARG A 392 -16.71 10.47 -27.93
N TRP A 393 -16.23 10.82 -26.73
CA TRP A 393 -16.44 9.99 -25.53
C TRP A 393 -17.93 9.84 -25.21
N GLN A 394 -18.72 10.96 -25.27
CA GLN A 394 -20.15 10.93 -25.03
C GLN A 394 -20.87 10.01 -26.02
N ALA A 395 -20.46 10.00 -27.29
CA ALA A 395 -21.05 9.15 -28.33
C ALA A 395 -20.78 7.64 -27.99
N CYS A 396 -19.60 7.29 -27.50
CA CYS A 396 -19.30 5.91 -27.08
C CYS A 396 -20.18 5.50 -25.89
N VAL A 397 -20.18 6.26 -24.80
CA VAL A 397 -20.90 5.85 -23.56
C VAL A 397 -22.44 5.91 -23.75
N ALA A 398 -22.97 6.68 -24.68
CA ALA A 398 -24.40 6.75 -24.95
C ALA A 398 -24.98 5.42 -25.44
N GLY A 399 -24.17 4.58 -26.11
CA GLY A 399 -24.58 3.27 -26.63
C GLY A 399 -24.92 2.26 -25.52
N HIS A 400 -24.32 2.42 -24.30
CA HIS A 400 -24.49 1.51 -23.16
C HIS A 400 -24.49 2.26 -21.82
N LYS A 401 -25.25 3.33 -21.77
CA LYS A 401 -25.23 4.34 -20.69
C LYS A 401 -25.24 3.74 -19.27
N GLU A 402 -26.17 2.82 -18.97
CA GLU A 402 -26.30 2.24 -17.62
C GLU A 402 -25.04 1.41 -17.25
N HIS A 403 -24.51 0.66 -18.21
CA HIS A 403 -23.32 -0.16 -17.99
C HIS A 403 -22.08 0.73 -17.81
N SER A 404 -21.89 1.74 -18.65
CA SER A 404 -20.82 2.73 -18.52
C SER A 404 -20.85 3.43 -17.17
N ALA A 405 -22.02 3.90 -16.73
CA ALA A 405 -22.19 4.54 -15.44
C ALA A 405 -21.82 3.58 -14.26
N ALA A 406 -22.19 2.32 -14.36
CA ALA A 406 -21.85 1.31 -13.33
C ALA A 406 -20.33 1.05 -13.27
N LEU A 407 -19.66 0.92 -14.42
CA LEU A 407 -18.21 0.73 -14.49
C LEU A 407 -17.46 1.93 -13.87
N MET A 408 -17.83 3.15 -14.30
CA MET A 408 -17.21 4.37 -13.82
C MET A 408 -17.39 4.55 -12.32
N SER A 409 -18.58 4.30 -11.79
CA SER A 409 -18.86 4.40 -10.35
C SER A 409 -18.06 3.41 -9.51
N ALA A 410 -17.80 2.23 -10.05
CA ALA A 410 -16.99 1.21 -9.36
C ALA A 410 -15.49 1.53 -9.39
N ALA A 411 -15.02 2.25 -10.42
CA ALA A 411 -13.61 2.55 -10.66
C ALA A 411 -13.14 3.89 -10.09
N ASN A 412 -14.03 4.92 -10.10
CA ASN A 412 -13.68 6.30 -9.83
C ASN A 412 -14.17 6.75 -8.45
N PRO A 413 -13.26 6.98 -7.49
CA PRO A 413 -13.65 7.55 -6.21
C PRO A 413 -14.05 9.02 -6.35
N GLN A 414 -14.97 9.46 -5.49
CA GLN A 414 -15.36 10.85 -5.31
C GLN A 414 -14.44 11.58 -4.34
N VAL A 415 -13.89 10.85 -3.38
CA VAL A 415 -13.01 11.41 -2.33
C VAL A 415 -11.77 10.53 -2.17
N ILE A 416 -10.63 11.18 -2.01
CA ILE A 416 -9.34 10.56 -1.67
C ILE A 416 -8.75 11.25 -0.45
N PRO A 417 -7.79 10.63 0.27
CA PRO A 417 -7.06 11.27 1.35
C PRO A 417 -6.06 12.28 0.79
N ARG A 418 -6.52 13.46 0.38
CA ARG A 418 -5.67 14.51 -0.19
C ARG A 418 -4.55 14.88 0.75
N ASN A 419 -3.35 15.05 0.22
CA ASN A 419 -2.13 15.27 1.01
C ASN A 419 -2.29 16.42 2.02
N HIS A 420 -2.75 17.59 1.58
CA HIS A 420 -2.93 18.76 2.45
C HIS A 420 -3.95 18.50 3.58
N ARG A 421 -5.03 17.73 3.32
CA ARG A 421 -6.01 17.40 4.37
C ARG A 421 -5.45 16.42 5.40
N VAL A 422 -4.62 15.48 4.96
CA VAL A 422 -3.90 14.58 5.87
C VAL A 422 -2.90 15.36 6.72
N GLU A 423 -2.15 16.29 6.11
CA GLU A 423 -1.20 17.15 6.83
C GLU A 423 -1.88 18.07 7.85
N GLU A 424 -3.06 18.63 7.52
CA GLU A 424 -3.82 19.43 8.48
C GLU A 424 -4.18 18.62 9.73
N VAL A 425 -4.58 17.37 9.56
CA VAL A 425 -4.88 16.47 10.69
C VAL A 425 -3.61 16.17 11.49
N ILE A 426 -2.50 15.84 10.81
CA ILE A 426 -1.22 15.55 11.46
C ILE A 426 -0.74 16.76 12.26
N ALA A 427 -0.75 17.97 11.68
CA ALA A 427 -0.34 19.19 12.34
C ALA A 427 -1.16 19.50 13.60
N ASP A 428 -2.48 19.21 13.57
CA ASP A 428 -3.33 19.34 14.75
C ASP A 428 -2.91 18.36 15.86
N PHE A 429 -2.64 17.09 15.52
CA PHE A 429 -2.16 16.10 16.50
C PHE A 429 -0.80 16.46 17.10
N GLU A 430 0.13 16.95 16.29
CA GLU A 430 1.46 17.37 16.77
C GLU A 430 1.39 18.58 17.69
N ARG A 431 0.46 19.52 17.43
CA ARG A 431 0.33 20.77 18.18
C ARG A 431 -0.48 20.60 19.47
N GLN A 432 -1.58 19.83 19.44
CA GLN A 432 -2.57 19.81 20.53
C GLN A 432 -3.02 18.41 20.96
N GLY A 433 -2.49 17.35 20.31
CA GLY A 433 -2.79 15.95 20.66
C GLY A 433 -4.12 15.42 20.15
N HIS A 434 -4.91 16.20 19.41
CA HIS A 434 -6.18 15.78 18.79
C HIS A 434 -6.46 16.61 17.54
N SER A 435 -7.39 16.14 16.69
CA SER A 435 -7.87 16.90 15.54
C SER A 435 -9.36 16.68 15.32
N ASP A 436 -10.12 17.78 15.30
CA ASP A 436 -11.55 17.75 14.99
C ASP A 436 -11.79 17.43 13.48
N LYS A 437 -10.76 17.59 12.64
CA LYS A 437 -10.81 17.28 11.20
C LYS A 437 -10.71 15.78 10.92
N LEU A 438 -10.23 14.98 11.87
CA LEU A 438 -10.01 13.54 11.64
C LEU A 438 -11.33 12.79 11.42
N ALA A 439 -12.34 13.02 12.22
CA ALA A 439 -13.60 12.28 12.13
C ALA A 439 -14.32 12.53 10.79
N PRO A 440 -14.50 13.78 10.30
CA PRO A 440 -15.03 14.04 8.97
C PRO A 440 -14.19 13.42 7.84
N LEU A 441 -12.86 13.52 7.93
CA LEU A 441 -11.97 12.93 6.93
C LEU A 441 -12.13 11.40 6.88
N LEU A 442 -12.13 10.72 8.04
CA LEU A 442 -12.32 9.27 8.10
C LEU A 442 -13.71 8.84 7.61
N ALA A 443 -14.77 9.61 7.89
CA ALA A 443 -16.10 9.33 7.40
C ALA A 443 -16.14 9.36 5.85
N ALA A 444 -15.53 10.37 5.23
CA ALA A 444 -15.48 10.52 3.79
C ALA A 444 -14.62 9.43 3.12
N ILE A 445 -13.37 9.22 3.58
CA ILE A 445 -12.45 8.26 2.95
C ILE A 445 -12.84 6.79 3.17
N ARG A 446 -13.67 6.48 4.15
CA ARG A 446 -14.24 5.13 4.35
C ARG A 446 -15.41 4.84 3.41
N ASN A 447 -15.98 5.87 2.78
CA ASN A 447 -17.02 5.74 1.76
C ASN A 447 -16.63 6.52 0.48
N PRO A 448 -15.49 6.22 -0.15
CA PRO A 448 -14.86 7.10 -1.13
C PRO A 448 -15.61 7.23 -2.45
N TYR A 449 -16.57 6.33 -2.73
CA TYR A 449 -17.36 6.32 -3.96
C TYR A 449 -18.73 7.03 -3.83
N CYS A 450 -19.01 7.58 -2.64
CA CYS A 450 -20.23 8.33 -2.36
C CYS A 450 -19.88 9.60 -1.60
N LEU A 451 -20.04 10.75 -2.24
CA LEU A 451 -19.77 12.04 -1.60
C LEU A 451 -20.97 12.47 -0.77
N ASP A 452 -20.76 12.60 0.54
CA ASP A 452 -21.69 13.31 1.40
C ASP A 452 -21.52 14.83 1.17
N PRO A 453 -22.63 15.56 0.88
CA PRO A 453 -22.57 17.00 0.67
C PRO A 453 -21.89 17.78 1.82
N GLU A 454 -22.03 17.31 3.06
CA GLU A 454 -21.36 17.92 4.23
C GLU A 454 -19.83 17.82 4.15
N HIS A 455 -19.31 16.83 3.40
CA HIS A 455 -17.89 16.58 3.20
C HIS A 455 -17.36 17.04 1.82
N ALA A 456 -18.17 17.76 1.04
CA ALA A 456 -17.79 18.20 -0.32
C ALA A 456 -16.48 19.02 -0.37
N TYR A 457 -16.17 19.75 0.71
CA TYR A 457 -14.91 20.50 0.83
C TYR A 457 -13.65 19.61 0.79
N LEU A 458 -13.77 18.32 1.08
CA LEU A 458 -12.66 17.36 1.03
C LEU A 458 -12.26 16.96 -0.40
N GLN A 459 -13.12 17.22 -1.39
CA GLN A 459 -12.78 17.07 -2.81
C GLN A 459 -11.88 18.20 -3.33
N GLN A 460 -11.87 19.35 -2.66
CA GLN A 460 -11.12 20.51 -3.14
C GLN A 460 -9.63 20.21 -3.21
N PRO A 461 -8.99 20.43 -4.37
CA PRO A 461 -7.54 20.31 -4.48
C PRO A 461 -6.86 21.39 -3.61
N PRO A 462 -5.56 21.26 -3.33
CA PRO A 462 -4.79 22.30 -2.68
C PRO A 462 -4.76 23.58 -3.53
N GLU A 463 -4.35 24.70 -2.94
CA GLU A 463 -4.13 25.94 -3.69
C GLU A 463 -3.06 25.74 -4.76
N LEU A 464 -3.14 26.57 -5.81
CA LEU A 464 -2.22 26.48 -6.94
C LEU A 464 -0.76 26.66 -6.46
N GLY A 465 0.09 25.69 -6.77
CA GLY A 465 1.51 25.68 -6.41
C GLY A 465 1.83 25.04 -5.05
N GLU A 466 0.84 24.68 -4.23
CA GLU A 466 1.11 23.95 -2.97
C GLU A 466 1.72 22.57 -3.23
N ASP A 467 1.21 21.83 -4.23
CA ASP A 467 1.74 20.51 -4.61
C ASP A 467 3.20 20.55 -5.06
N ASP A 468 3.68 21.65 -5.63
CA ASP A 468 5.06 21.76 -6.12
C ASP A 468 6.05 21.92 -4.97
N SER A 469 5.59 22.44 -3.84
CA SER A 469 6.40 22.59 -2.61
C SER A 469 6.20 21.43 -1.63
N TYR A 470 5.15 20.63 -1.80
CA TYR A 470 4.84 19.53 -0.91
C TYR A 470 5.83 18.38 -1.05
N GLN A 471 6.42 17.98 0.05
CA GLN A 471 7.33 16.83 0.12
C GLN A 471 6.97 15.91 1.28
N THR A 472 7.08 14.62 1.02
CA THR A 472 6.91 13.59 2.03
C THR A 472 8.26 13.08 2.53
N PHE A 473 8.29 12.68 3.78
CA PHE A 473 9.50 12.22 4.44
C PHE A 473 9.31 10.80 4.98
N CYS A 474 10.33 9.97 4.82
CA CYS A 474 10.42 8.72 5.57
C CYS A 474 10.61 9.10 7.05
N GLY A 475 9.60 8.93 7.90
CA GLY A 475 9.66 9.25 9.32
C GLY A 475 10.55 8.27 10.14
N THR A 476 11.79 8.07 9.66
CA THR A 476 12.79 7.19 10.31
C THR A 476 13.76 8.00 11.12
#